data_da8628555bf1f64eeba289574b94b88f
#
_entry.id   da8628555bf1f64eeba289574b94b88f
#
_cell.length_a   1.000
_cell.length_b   1.000
_cell.length_c   1.000
_cell.angle_alpha   90.00
_cell.angle_beta   90.00
_cell.angle_gamma   90.00
#
_symmetry.space_group_name_H-M   'P 1'
#
loop_
_entity.id
_entity.type
_entity.pdbx_description
1 polymer ?
#
loop_
_entity_poly.entity_id
_entity_poly.type
_entity_poly.pdbx_seq_one_letter_code
_entity_poly.pdbx_strand_id
1 'polypeptide(L)'
;MTVVAISQSNYLPWKGYFQLIANADVFVFYDVADFTKRDWRSRNKIIGPGGFQWMTIPVGSNRGKSIQEVQLPEGQWRSNHLETVRRNYAKAPHIEDVLDIISPVYNDLSINTLSDFNQSLIRRF
;
A
#
# COMPACT_ATOMS: atom_id res chain seq x y z
N MET A 1 -2.43 -6.24 30.08
CA MET A 1 -1.73 -7.14 29.15
C MET A 1 -1.40 -6.37 27.87
N THR A 2 -0.17 -6.48 27.39
CA THR A 2 0.24 -5.86 26.12
C THR A 2 -0.09 -6.80 24.97
N VAL A 3 -0.82 -6.29 23.99
CA VAL A 3 -1.14 -7.02 22.76
C VAL A 3 -0.21 -6.54 21.64
N VAL A 4 0.51 -7.47 21.04
CA VAL A 4 1.43 -7.21 19.94
C VAL A 4 0.91 -7.88 18.68
N ALA A 5 0.81 -7.15 17.58
CA ALA A 5 0.50 -7.69 16.27
C ALA A 5 1.70 -7.52 15.35
N ILE A 6 1.97 -8.53 14.54
CA ILE A 6 3.10 -8.55 13.61
C ILE A 6 2.57 -8.94 12.25
N SER A 7 2.85 -8.13 11.24
CA SER A 7 2.46 -8.42 9.85
C SER A 7 3.40 -7.71 8.87
N GLN A 8 3.49 -8.27 7.68
CA GLN A 8 4.18 -7.63 6.57
C GLN A 8 3.39 -6.40 6.13
N SER A 9 4.07 -5.38 5.60
CA SER A 9 3.37 -4.23 5.03
C SER A 9 2.64 -4.63 3.75
N ASN A 10 1.43 -4.10 3.58
CA ASN A 10 0.59 -4.35 2.41
C ASN A 10 0.33 -3.04 1.67
N TYR A 11 0.21 -3.13 0.35
CA TYR A 11 -0.18 -1.98 -0.47
C TYR A 11 -1.69 -1.76 -0.38
N LEU A 12 -2.11 -0.59 0.10
CA LEU A 12 -3.52 -0.20 0.27
C LEU A 12 -4.33 -1.31 0.94
N PRO A 13 -4.02 -1.68 2.19
CA PRO A 13 -4.58 -2.87 2.80
C PRO A 13 -6.09 -2.76 3.04
N TRP A 14 -6.73 -3.92 3.15
CA TRP A 14 -8.15 -4.03 3.44
C TRP A 14 -8.47 -3.61 4.88
N LYS A 15 -9.76 -3.41 5.15
CA LYS A 15 -10.25 -2.91 6.45
C LYS A 15 -9.76 -3.75 7.62
N GLY A 16 -9.74 -5.08 7.48
CA GLY A 16 -9.31 -5.97 8.56
C GLY A 16 -7.86 -5.78 8.98
N TYR A 17 -7.00 -5.35 8.09
CA TYR A 17 -5.62 -5.00 8.41
C TYR A 17 -5.56 -3.82 9.39
N PHE A 18 -6.36 -2.78 9.14
CA PHE A 18 -6.44 -1.62 10.04
C PHE A 18 -7.10 -1.96 11.37
N GLN A 19 -8.06 -2.88 11.39
CA GLN A 19 -8.64 -3.37 12.64
C GLN A 19 -7.61 -4.11 13.49
N LEU A 20 -6.73 -4.89 12.86
CA LEU A 20 -5.63 -5.54 13.56
C LEU A 20 -4.72 -4.51 14.24
N ILE A 21 -4.37 -3.44 13.53
CA ILE A 21 -3.57 -2.34 14.08
C ILE A 21 -4.29 -1.69 15.27
N ALA A 22 -5.57 -1.38 15.10
CA ALA A 22 -6.37 -0.68 16.11
C ALA A 22 -6.51 -1.49 17.41
N ASN A 23 -6.52 -2.80 17.31
CA ASN A 23 -6.64 -3.70 18.47
C ASN A 23 -5.32 -4.06 19.13
N ALA A 24 -4.19 -3.61 18.58
CA ALA A 24 -2.87 -3.89 19.13
C ALA A 24 -2.34 -2.69 19.93
N ASP A 25 -1.61 -2.97 20.98
CA ASP A 25 -0.85 -1.94 21.70
C ASP A 25 0.43 -1.58 20.94
N VAL A 26 1.03 -2.59 20.31
CA VAL A 26 2.23 -2.44 19.47
C VAL A 26 2.00 -3.20 18.17
N PHE A 27 2.23 -2.52 17.04
CA PHE A 27 2.18 -3.15 15.72
C PHE A 27 3.57 -3.15 15.10
N VAL A 28 4.02 -4.30 14.62
CA VAL A 28 5.34 -4.47 14.02
C VAL A 28 5.19 -4.82 12.54
N PHE A 29 5.82 -4.02 11.68
CA PHE A 29 5.93 -4.33 10.26
C PHE A 29 7.07 -5.33 10.05
N TYR A 30 6.74 -6.55 9.64
CA TYR A 30 7.72 -7.63 9.48
C TYR A 30 8.26 -7.67 8.05
N ASP A 31 8.89 -6.58 7.60
CA ASP A 31 9.36 -6.44 6.22
C ASP A 31 10.76 -6.99 5.98
N VAL A 32 11.33 -7.67 6.98
CA VAL A 32 12.50 -8.54 6.81
C VAL A 32 12.13 -9.88 6.17
N ALA A 33 10.83 -10.20 6.08
CA ALA A 33 10.35 -11.40 5.40
C ALA A 33 10.60 -11.30 3.89
N ASP A 34 10.67 -12.47 3.24
CA ASP A 34 10.88 -12.54 1.79
C ASP A 34 9.76 -11.87 1.01
N PHE A 35 10.14 -11.14 -0.03
CA PHE A 35 9.19 -10.59 -0.98
C PHE A 35 8.66 -11.69 -1.90
N THR A 36 7.33 -11.76 -2.04
CA THR A 36 6.66 -12.64 -3.01
C THR A 36 5.94 -11.79 -4.04
N LYS A 37 6.23 -12.02 -5.32
CA LYS A 37 5.55 -11.29 -6.39
C LYS A 37 4.08 -11.69 -6.48
N ARG A 38 3.25 -10.79 -7.00
CA ARG A 38 1.81 -11.00 -7.18
C ARG A 38 1.09 -11.31 -5.87
N ASP A 39 1.54 -10.67 -4.80
CA ASP A 39 0.95 -10.78 -3.48
C ASP A 39 0.57 -9.39 -2.97
N TRP A 40 -0.07 -9.34 -1.82
CA TRP A 40 -0.61 -8.12 -1.22
C TRP A 40 0.45 -7.05 -0.89
N ARG A 41 1.73 -7.41 -0.96
CA ARG A 41 2.85 -6.47 -0.72
C ARG A 41 2.91 -5.37 -1.77
N SER A 42 2.67 -5.71 -3.04
CA SER A 42 2.84 -4.78 -4.16
C SER A 42 1.58 -4.55 -4.97
N ARG A 43 0.45 -5.16 -4.61
CA ARG A 43 -0.80 -4.98 -5.35
C ARG A 43 -2.02 -5.17 -4.48
N ASN A 44 -3.13 -4.62 -4.95
CA ASN A 44 -4.43 -4.87 -4.35
C ASN A 44 -5.52 -4.75 -5.40
N LYS A 45 -6.69 -5.27 -5.08
CA LYS A 45 -7.88 -5.10 -5.90
C LYS A 45 -8.60 -3.83 -5.51
N ILE A 46 -9.00 -3.06 -6.49
CA ILE A 46 -9.84 -1.87 -6.32
C ILE A 46 -11.08 -1.99 -7.18
N ILE A 47 -12.06 -1.15 -6.92
CA ILE A 47 -13.26 -1.09 -7.74
C ILE A 47 -12.88 -0.54 -9.12
N GLY A 48 -13.41 -1.17 -10.17
CA GLY A 48 -13.19 -0.75 -11.55
C GLY A 48 -14.50 -0.82 -12.36
N PRO A 49 -14.46 -0.44 -13.65
CA PRO A 49 -15.66 -0.35 -14.48
C PRO A 49 -16.44 -1.67 -14.62
N GLY A 50 -15.73 -2.79 -14.62
CA GLY A 50 -16.34 -4.13 -14.76
C GLY A 50 -16.40 -4.92 -13.46
N GLY A 51 -16.25 -4.28 -12.31
CA GLY A 51 -16.16 -4.94 -11.00
C GLY A 51 -14.85 -4.61 -10.31
N PHE A 52 -14.04 -5.61 -10.01
CA PHE A 52 -12.72 -5.39 -9.41
C PHE A 52 -11.63 -5.37 -10.47
N GLN A 53 -10.62 -4.56 -10.25
CA GLN A 53 -9.39 -4.57 -11.04
C GLN A 53 -8.17 -4.58 -10.12
N TRP A 54 -7.10 -5.20 -10.60
CA TRP A 54 -5.82 -5.15 -9.90
C TRP A 54 -5.14 -3.80 -10.11
N MET A 55 -4.54 -3.30 -9.04
CA MET A 55 -3.64 -2.15 -9.12
C MET A 55 -2.30 -2.58 -8.53
N THR A 56 -1.28 -2.64 -9.37
CA THR A 56 0.02 -3.21 -9.04
C THR A 56 1.12 -2.17 -9.16
N ILE A 57 1.96 -2.09 -8.13
CA ILE A 57 3.22 -1.34 -8.22
C ILE A 57 4.19 -2.21 -9.03
N PRO A 58 4.73 -1.73 -10.17
CA PRO A 58 5.51 -2.58 -11.08
C PRO A 58 6.95 -2.79 -10.59
N VAL A 59 7.11 -3.40 -9.43
CA VAL A 59 8.44 -3.65 -8.82
C VAL A 59 9.20 -4.81 -9.46
N GLY A 60 8.53 -5.65 -10.25
CA GLY A 60 9.15 -6.81 -10.86
C GLY A 60 9.29 -7.99 -9.91
N SER A 61 10.15 -8.93 -10.30
CA SER A 61 10.28 -10.21 -9.61
C SER A 61 10.91 -10.11 -8.23
N ASN A 62 11.99 -9.38 -8.07
CA ASN A 62 12.75 -9.21 -6.81
C ASN A 62 13.03 -10.53 -6.07
N ARG A 63 13.28 -11.60 -6.83
CA ARG A 63 13.49 -12.92 -6.28
C ARG A 63 14.69 -12.94 -5.33
N GLY A 64 14.50 -13.53 -4.15
CA GLY A 64 15.56 -13.64 -3.15
C GLY A 64 15.78 -12.41 -2.30
N LYS A 65 14.97 -11.35 -2.48
CA LYS A 65 15.04 -10.15 -1.66
C LYS A 65 13.99 -10.17 -0.56
N SER A 66 14.29 -9.53 0.58
CA SER A 66 13.28 -9.23 1.57
C SER A 66 12.41 -8.05 1.10
N ILE A 67 11.23 -7.89 1.73
CA ILE A 67 10.32 -6.77 1.39
C ILE A 67 11.03 -5.44 1.53
N GLN A 68 11.82 -5.24 2.59
CA GLN A 68 12.53 -3.98 2.83
C GLN A 68 13.62 -3.67 1.80
N GLU A 69 14.08 -4.67 1.05
CA GLU A 69 15.10 -4.50 0.01
C GLU A 69 14.50 -4.13 -1.36
N VAL A 70 13.19 -4.24 -1.53
CA VAL A 70 12.54 -3.95 -2.82
C VAL A 70 12.52 -2.46 -3.08
N GLN A 71 13.14 -2.05 -4.20
CA GLN A 71 13.16 -0.66 -4.64
C GLN A 71 11.90 -0.32 -5.44
N LEU A 72 11.39 0.89 -5.29
CA LEU A 72 10.30 1.38 -6.11
C LEU A 72 10.83 1.70 -7.52
N PRO A 73 10.08 1.36 -8.57
CA PRO A 73 10.47 1.73 -9.93
C PRO A 73 10.30 3.22 -10.17
N GLU A 74 11.06 3.74 -11.12
CA GLU A 74 10.82 5.06 -11.67
C GLU A 74 9.63 5.04 -12.64
N GLY A 75 9.24 6.18 -13.15
CA GLY A 75 8.17 6.31 -14.13
C GLY A 75 6.90 6.90 -13.52
N GLN A 76 5.80 6.73 -14.24
CA GLN A 76 4.54 7.42 -13.94
C GLN A 76 3.55 6.57 -13.14
N TRP A 77 3.99 5.44 -12.57
CA TRP A 77 3.07 4.56 -11.86
C TRP A 77 2.37 5.27 -10.69
N ARG A 78 3.07 6.17 -10.00
CA ARG A 78 2.50 6.91 -8.86
C ARG A 78 1.33 7.79 -9.28
N SER A 79 1.54 8.61 -10.31
CA SER A 79 0.48 9.47 -10.84
C SER A 79 -0.64 8.67 -11.46
N ASN A 80 -0.31 7.56 -12.14
CA ASN A 80 -1.31 6.67 -12.73
C ASN A 80 -2.19 6.02 -11.66
N HIS A 81 -1.61 5.56 -10.54
CA HIS A 81 -2.36 4.97 -9.44
C HIS A 81 -3.29 6.00 -8.79
N LEU A 82 -2.78 7.21 -8.50
CA LEU A 82 -3.62 8.29 -7.95
C LEU A 82 -4.80 8.62 -8.86
N GLU A 83 -4.54 8.73 -10.16
CA GLU A 83 -5.59 9.04 -11.13
C GLU A 83 -6.60 7.90 -11.24
N THR A 84 -6.14 6.67 -11.16
CA THR A 84 -7.02 5.49 -11.15
C THR A 84 -7.96 5.53 -9.94
N VAL A 85 -7.43 5.82 -8.76
CA VAL A 85 -8.25 5.95 -7.55
C VAL A 85 -9.25 7.10 -7.70
N ARG A 86 -8.79 8.26 -8.16
CA ARG A 86 -9.65 9.43 -8.37
C ARG A 86 -10.82 9.12 -9.29
N ARG A 87 -10.54 8.48 -10.41
CA ARG A 87 -11.53 8.16 -11.42
C ARG A 87 -12.49 7.08 -10.97
N ASN A 88 -11.97 5.99 -10.43
CA ASN A 88 -12.77 4.82 -10.08
C ASN A 88 -13.66 5.06 -8.86
N TYR A 89 -13.26 5.95 -7.97
CA TYR A 89 -14.01 6.29 -6.75
C TYR A 89 -14.61 7.69 -6.80
N ALA A 90 -14.74 8.29 -7.99
CA ALA A 90 -15.22 9.66 -8.14
C ALA A 90 -16.58 9.93 -7.50
N LYS A 91 -17.44 8.90 -7.40
CA LYS A 91 -18.77 9.02 -6.80
C LYS A 91 -18.81 8.61 -5.33
N ALA A 92 -17.70 8.19 -4.75
CA ALA A 92 -17.65 7.81 -3.35
C ALA A 92 -17.74 9.06 -2.46
N PRO A 93 -18.49 9.02 -1.33
CA PRO A 93 -18.72 10.22 -0.51
C PRO A 93 -17.47 10.86 0.06
N HIS A 94 -16.44 10.06 0.36
CA HIS A 94 -15.23 10.54 1.04
C HIS A 94 -13.99 10.48 0.15
N ILE A 95 -14.16 10.46 -1.18
CA ILE A 95 -13.01 10.33 -2.09
C ILE A 95 -12.01 11.47 -1.92
N GLU A 96 -12.47 12.70 -1.76
CA GLU A 96 -11.56 13.85 -1.60
C GLU A 96 -10.76 13.75 -0.30
N ASP A 97 -11.39 13.31 0.78
CA ASP A 97 -10.69 13.10 2.05
C ASP A 97 -9.60 12.03 1.92
N VAL A 98 -9.92 10.94 1.22
CA VAL A 98 -8.95 9.86 0.97
C VAL A 98 -7.78 10.36 0.12
N LEU A 99 -8.07 11.10 -0.94
CA LEU A 99 -7.02 11.67 -1.80
C LEU A 99 -6.12 12.63 -1.02
N ASP A 100 -6.67 13.43 -0.13
CA ASP A 100 -5.89 14.33 0.74
C ASP A 100 -4.96 13.55 1.67
N ILE A 101 -5.37 12.36 2.11
CA ILE A 101 -4.57 11.48 2.97
C ILE A 101 -3.43 10.83 2.17
N ILE A 102 -3.72 10.26 1.00
CA ILE A 102 -2.75 9.43 0.28
C ILE A 102 -1.85 10.20 -0.68
N SER A 103 -2.32 11.32 -1.27
CA SER A 103 -1.56 12.05 -2.27
C SER A 103 -0.17 12.50 -1.80
N PRO A 104 0.00 12.97 -0.55
CA PRO A 104 1.34 13.35 -0.09
C PRO A 104 2.36 12.22 -0.16
N VAL A 105 1.93 10.98 0.09
CA VAL A 105 2.83 9.81 0.01
C VAL A 105 3.16 9.48 -1.44
N TYR A 106 2.16 9.45 -2.32
CA TYR A 106 2.39 9.17 -3.74
C TYR A 106 3.30 10.22 -4.39
N ASN A 107 3.23 11.46 -3.95
CA ASN A 107 4.00 12.56 -4.52
C ASN A 107 5.36 12.76 -3.84
N ASP A 108 5.66 12.02 -2.80
CA ASP A 108 6.94 12.11 -2.10
C ASP A 108 7.99 11.23 -2.78
N LEU A 109 8.79 11.83 -3.66
CA LEU A 109 9.82 11.11 -4.42
C LEU A 109 11.05 10.73 -3.59
N SER A 110 11.13 11.18 -2.33
CA SER A 110 12.17 10.71 -1.40
C SER A 110 11.90 9.31 -0.88
N ILE A 111 10.64 8.84 -0.96
CA ILE A 111 10.27 7.46 -0.62
C ILE A 111 10.60 6.58 -1.82
N ASN A 112 11.59 5.71 -1.68
CA ASN A 112 12.12 4.92 -2.79
C ASN A 112 12.14 3.41 -2.55
N THR A 113 11.62 2.93 -1.43
CA THR A 113 11.44 1.50 -1.17
C THR A 113 9.97 1.15 -1.02
N LEU A 114 9.62 -0.08 -1.39
CA LEU A 114 8.26 -0.59 -1.26
C LEU A 114 7.81 -0.57 0.21
N SER A 115 8.67 -1.01 1.12
CA SER A 115 8.38 -1.06 2.55
C SER A 115 8.06 0.33 3.09
N ASP A 116 8.89 1.33 2.82
CA ASP A 116 8.66 2.70 3.28
C ASP A 116 7.38 3.29 2.69
N PHE A 117 7.11 2.99 1.44
CA PHE A 117 5.89 3.46 0.76
C PHE A 117 4.64 2.89 1.41
N ASN A 118 4.59 1.57 1.58
CA ASN A 118 3.47 0.89 2.21
C ASN A 118 3.25 1.37 3.65
N GLN A 119 4.33 1.45 4.44
CA GLN A 119 4.24 1.90 5.83
C GLN A 119 3.79 3.35 5.92
N SER A 120 4.28 4.21 5.02
CA SER A 120 3.88 5.62 4.99
C SER A 120 2.40 5.79 4.68
N LEU A 121 1.88 5.03 3.71
CA LEU A 121 0.44 5.02 3.42
C LEU A 121 -0.38 4.54 4.62
N ILE A 122 0.01 3.43 5.23
CA ILE A 122 -0.72 2.86 6.37
C ILE A 122 -0.74 3.84 7.55
N ARG A 123 0.37 4.50 7.82
CA ARG A 123 0.47 5.45 8.94
C ARG A 123 -0.33 6.72 8.74
N ARG A 124 -0.69 7.06 7.50
CA ARG A 124 -1.52 8.23 7.21
C ARG A 124 -2.98 8.04 7.62
N PHE A 125 -3.43 6.80 7.66
CA PHE A 125 -4.77 6.47 8.15
C PHE A 125 -4.74 6.28 9.66
#